data_a6f739468e2b5d915a6316b03da10dbb
#
_entry.id   a6f739468e2b5d915a6316b03da10dbb
#
_cell.length_a   1.000
_cell.length_b   1.000
_cell.length_c   1.000
_cell.angle_alpha   90.00
_cell.angle_beta   90.00
_cell.angle_gamma   90.00
#
_symmetry.space_group_name_H-M   'P 1'
#
loop_
_entity.id
_entity.type
_entity.pdbx_description
1 polymer ?
#
loop_
_entity_poly.entity_id
_entity_poly.type
_entity_poly.pdbx_seq_one_letter_code
_entity_poly.pdbx_strand_id
1 'polypeptide(L)'
;MDTSLVVSVVAIGIAAGSLALALRADRRASRAEAGGLRAHIVVEPRASGRAPAGRRFDLSARNVGSDVARDVSIWLEDESGRIVATTADGSGSALTLAPGEDPVGVVLTVPDAALPPPPVSFSVWMSWSDRAGHHARSAAGVSVST
;
A
#
# COMPACT_ATOMS: atom_id res chain seq x y z
N MET A 1 -10.00 60.61 -17.07
CA MET A 1 -9.86 59.26 -16.48
C MET A 1 -9.35 59.46 -15.08
N ASP A 2 -10.16 59.11 -14.09
CA ASP A 2 -9.81 59.30 -12.68
C ASP A 2 -8.65 58.40 -12.27
N THR A 3 -7.55 58.99 -11.87
CA THR A 3 -6.33 58.34 -11.38
C THR A 3 -6.63 57.38 -10.22
N SER A 4 -7.65 57.65 -9.44
CA SER A 4 -8.15 56.85 -8.34
C SER A 4 -8.67 55.47 -8.79
N LEU A 5 -9.33 55.40 -9.94
CA LEU A 5 -9.89 54.17 -10.49
C LEU A 5 -8.78 53.23 -11.02
N VAL A 6 -7.76 53.80 -11.63
CA VAL A 6 -6.59 53.02 -12.13
C VAL A 6 -5.81 52.43 -10.99
N VAL A 7 -5.57 53.18 -9.90
CA VAL A 7 -4.87 52.67 -8.71
C VAL A 7 -5.66 51.56 -8.05
N SER A 8 -6.98 51.62 -7.97
CA SER A 8 -7.83 50.58 -7.39
C SER A 8 -7.79 49.27 -8.19
N VAL A 9 -7.83 49.34 -9.52
CA VAL A 9 -7.75 48.16 -10.40
C VAL A 9 -6.39 47.44 -10.28
N VAL A 10 -5.30 48.20 -10.21
CA VAL A 10 -3.94 47.67 -10.04
C VAL A 10 -3.80 47.00 -8.66
N ALA A 11 -4.32 47.62 -7.61
CA ALA A 11 -4.28 47.02 -6.25
C ALA A 11 -5.03 45.70 -6.16
N ILE A 12 -6.21 45.58 -6.77
CA ILE A 12 -6.99 44.35 -6.85
C ILE A 12 -6.24 43.28 -7.64
N GLY A 13 -5.61 43.63 -8.75
CA GLY A 13 -4.82 42.72 -9.57
C GLY A 13 -3.62 42.13 -8.81
N ILE A 14 -2.91 42.94 -8.03
CA ILE A 14 -1.79 42.50 -7.19
C ILE A 14 -2.27 41.60 -6.07
N ALA A 15 -3.36 41.93 -5.39
CA ALA A 15 -3.94 41.11 -4.33
C ALA A 15 -4.41 39.72 -4.83
N ALA A 16 -5.08 39.67 -5.98
CA ALA A 16 -5.50 38.42 -6.59
C ALA A 16 -4.32 37.56 -7.04
N GLY A 17 -3.28 38.16 -7.60
CA GLY A 17 -2.03 37.47 -7.97
C GLY A 17 -1.31 36.87 -6.75
N SER A 18 -1.21 37.66 -5.68
CA SER A 18 -0.59 37.19 -4.43
C SER A 18 -1.35 36.02 -3.79
N LEU A 19 -2.67 36.08 -3.80
CA LEU A 19 -3.52 34.97 -3.28
C LEU A 19 -3.36 33.70 -4.11
N ALA A 20 -3.31 33.82 -5.45
CA ALA A 20 -3.10 32.67 -6.32
C ALA A 20 -1.73 32.01 -6.12
N LEU A 21 -0.69 32.83 -5.90
CA LEU A 21 0.66 32.33 -5.57
C LEU A 21 0.70 31.64 -4.21
N ALA A 22 0.05 32.21 -3.20
CA ALA A 22 -0.04 31.62 -1.86
C ALA A 22 -0.76 30.25 -1.89
N LEU A 23 -1.89 30.17 -2.59
CA LEU A 23 -2.63 28.89 -2.76
C LEU A 23 -1.82 27.83 -3.52
N ARG A 24 -1.01 28.25 -4.51
CA ARG A 24 -0.11 27.32 -5.21
C ARG A 24 1.05 26.84 -4.33
N ALA A 25 1.62 27.72 -3.51
CA ALA A 25 2.67 27.39 -2.58
C ALA A 25 2.16 26.42 -1.50
N ASP A 26 0.97 26.67 -0.94
CA ASP A 26 0.33 25.81 0.03
C ASP A 26 0.03 24.40 -0.52
N ARG A 27 -0.50 24.33 -1.75
CA ARG A 27 -0.71 23.03 -2.44
C ARG A 27 0.59 22.28 -2.73
N ARG A 28 1.70 22.99 -3.00
CA ARG A 28 3.02 22.36 -3.19
C ARG A 28 3.59 21.86 -1.88
N ALA A 29 3.47 22.64 -0.79
CA ALA A 29 3.87 22.23 0.55
C ALA A 29 3.10 20.99 1.00
N SER A 30 1.78 21.00 0.88
CA SER A 30 0.93 19.86 1.23
C SER A 30 1.27 18.60 0.42
N ARG A 31 1.62 18.74 -0.87
CA ARG A 31 2.08 17.60 -1.69
C ARG A 31 3.48 17.12 -1.29
N ALA A 32 4.38 18.02 -0.90
CA ALA A 32 5.71 17.64 -0.42
C ALA A 32 5.64 16.92 0.93
N GLU A 33 4.78 17.38 1.84
CA GLU A 33 4.50 16.70 3.11
C GLU A 33 3.86 15.32 2.87
N ALA A 34 2.86 15.23 2.01
CA ALA A 34 2.25 13.94 1.63
C ALA A 34 3.25 13.02 0.93
N GLY A 35 4.20 13.55 0.17
CA GLY A 35 5.27 12.78 -0.47
C GLY A 35 6.32 12.25 0.51
N GLY A 36 6.48 12.90 1.68
CA GLY A 36 7.35 12.44 2.76
C GLY A 36 6.71 11.39 3.68
N LEU A 37 5.38 11.37 3.77
CA LEU A 37 4.62 10.44 4.58
C LEU A 37 4.12 9.30 3.69
N ARG A 38 4.85 8.19 3.65
CA ARG A 38 4.47 6.98 2.90
C ARG A 38 4.43 5.78 3.81
N ALA A 39 3.42 4.95 3.61
CA ALA A 39 3.43 3.62 4.15
C ALA A 39 4.43 2.75 3.38
N HIS A 40 5.16 1.92 4.09
CA HIS A 40 6.07 0.93 3.51
C HIS A 40 5.84 -0.40 4.20
N ILE A 41 5.18 -1.32 3.49
CA ILE A 41 4.88 -2.63 4.05
C ILE A 41 6.01 -3.59 3.73
N VAL A 42 6.43 -4.33 4.74
CA VAL A 42 7.36 -5.45 4.63
C VAL A 42 6.61 -6.71 5.03
N VAL A 43 6.67 -7.73 4.18
CA VAL A 43 6.10 -9.05 4.45
C VAL A 43 7.24 -10.05 4.50
N GLU A 44 7.30 -10.81 5.59
CA GLU A 44 8.32 -11.83 5.83
C GLU A 44 7.64 -13.19 5.99
N PRO A 45 8.08 -14.22 5.25
CA PRO A 45 7.62 -15.58 5.49
C PRO A 45 8.16 -16.08 6.84
N ARG A 46 7.29 -16.67 7.67
CA ARG A 46 7.67 -17.22 8.97
C ARG A 46 7.74 -18.73 8.96
N ALA A 47 6.71 -19.36 8.43
CA ALA A 47 6.62 -20.81 8.38
C ALA A 47 5.76 -21.26 7.20
N SER A 48 5.94 -22.48 6.78
CA SER A 48 5.03 -23.19 5.89
C SER A 48 4.73 -24.57 6.47
N GLY A 49 3.52 -25.04 6.30
CA GLY A 49 3.09 -26.32 6.84
C GLY A 49 1.92 -26.91 6.08
N ARG A 50 1.49 -28.11 6.46
CA ARG A 50 0.30 -28.74 5.91
C ARG A 50 -0.90 -28.41 6.79
N ALA A 51 -2.00 -28.06 6.16
CA ALA A 51 -3.29 -27.85 6.81
C ALA A 51 -4.32 -28.82 6.21
N PRO A 52 -5.45 -29.09 6.86
CA PRO A 52 -6.48 -30.00 6.34
C PRO A 52 -7.02 -29.60 4.96
N ALA A 53 -7.03 -28.30 4.67
CA ALA A 53 -7.55 -27.74 3.41
C ALA A 53 -6.47 -27.47 2.35
N GLY A 54 -5.20 -27.82 2.61
CA GLY A 54 -4.11 -27.54 1.69
C GLY A 54 -2.80 -27.15 2.38
N ARG A 55 -2.01 -26.34 1.74
CA ARG A 55 -0.73 -25.84 2.27
C ARG A 55 -0.89 -24.49 2.92
N ARG A 56 -0.46 -24.37 4.16
CA ARG A 56 -0.52 -23.16 4.96
C ARG A 56 0.80 -22.41 4.90
N PHE A 57 0.72 -21.08 4.71
CA PHE A 57 1.84 -20.15 4.77
C PHE A 57 1.57 -19.11 5.86
N ASP A 58 2.43 -19.08 6.85
CA ASP A 58 2.41 -18.08 7.91
C ASP A 58 3.34 -16.95 7.51
N LEU A 59 2.79 -15.77 7.34
CA LEU A 59 3.49 -14.55 6.98
C LEU A 59 3.42 -13.56 8.12
N SER A 60 4.38 -12.65 8.18
CA SER A 60 4.38 -11.53 9.11
C SER A 60 4.41 -10.25 8.31
N ALA A 61 3.43 -9.38 8.50
CA ALA A 61 3.32 -8.10 7.82
C ALA A 61 3.51 -6.96 8.82
N ARG A 62 4.33 -5.96 8.47
CA ARG A 62 4.53 -4.74 9.26
C ARG A 62 4.67 -3.52 8.37
N ASN A 63 4.30 -2.37 8.91
CA ASN A 63 4.52 -1.10 8.26
C ASN A 63 5.77 -0.41 8.85
N VAL A 64 6.81 -0.31 8.05
CA VAL A 64 8.06 0.38 8.41
C VAL A 64 8.12 1.82 7.85
N GLY A 65 7.05 2.26 7.22
CA GLY A 65 6.90 3.62 6.72
C GLY A 65 6.47 4.60 7.79
N SER A 66 6.08 5.78 7.36
CA SER A 66 5.67 6.89 8.23
C SER A 66 4.18 7.25 8.13
N ASP A 67 3.43 6.65 7.23
CA ASP A 67 1.98 6.81 7.11
C ASP A 67 1.25 5.49 7.35
N VAL A 68 -0.04 5.57 7.66
CA VAL A 68 -0.89 4.40 7.87
C VAL A 68 -1.19 3.73 6.53
N ALA A 69 -0.93 2.44 6.44
CA ALA A 69 -1.36 1.61 5.32
C ALA A 69 -2.78 1.10 5.59
N ARG A 70 -3.71 1.40 4.67
CA ARG A 70 -5.12 0.96 4.73
C ARG A 70 -5.41 0.00 3.60
N ASP A 71 -6.47 -0.77 3.75
CA ASP A 71 -6.92 -1.72 2.73
C ASP A 71 -5.80 -2.66 2.27
N VAL A 72 -4.98 -3.11 3.24
CA VAL A 72 -3.84 -3.97 2.96
C VAL A 72 -4.35 -5.34 2.53
N SER A 73 -3.98 -5.75 1.33
CA SER A 73 -4.23 -7.08 0.77
C SER A 73 -2.91 -7.77 0.49
N ILE A 74 -2.81 -9.05 0.84
CA ILE A 74 -1.63 -9.88 0.60
C ILE A 74 -2.10 -11.13 -0.13
N TRP A 75 -1.39 -11.52 -1.18
CA TRP A 75 -1.72 -12.71 -1.97
C TRP A 75 -0.48 -13.45 -2.44
N LEU A 76 -0.68 -14.70 -2.81
CA LEU A 76 0.32 -15.56 -3.42
C LEU A 76 -0.01 -15.75 -4.91
N GLU A 77 1.00 -15.60 -5.75
CA GLU A 77 0.95 -15.91 -7.18
C GLU A 77 1.87 -17.10 -7.48
N ASP A 78 1.41 -18.01 -8.31
CA ASP A 78 2.23 -19.07 -8.88
C ASP A 78 3.13 -18.53 -10.01
N GLU A 79 3.99 -19.39 -10.56
CA GLU A 79 4.92 -19.03 -11.65
C GLU A 79 4.20 -18.57 -12.93
N SER A 80 2.93 -18.90 -13.08
CA SER A 80 2.09 -18.43 -14.21
C SER A 80 1.46 -17.07 -13.98
N GLY A 81 1.62 -16.47 -12.80
CA GLY A 81 0.99 -15.21 -12.39
C GLY A 81 -0.47 -15.38 -11.93
N ARG A 82 -0.91 -16.61 -11.65
CA ARG A 82 -2.25 -16.86 -11.14
C ARG A 82 -2.27 -16.72 -9.61
N ILE A 83 -3.25 -15.98 -9.09
CA ILE A 83 -3.49 -15.86 -7.64
C ILE A 83 -4.01 -17.20 -7.11
N VAL A 84 -3.28 -17.80 -6.18
CA VAL A 84 -3.60 -19.10 -5.59
C VAL A 84 -4.09 -19.02 -4.14
N ALA A 85 -3.80 -17.91 -3.46
CA ALA A 85 -4.33 -17.60 -2.14
C ALA A 85 -4.30 -16.08 -1.91
N THR A 86 -5.26 -15.56 -1.15
CA THR A 86 -5.35 -14.12 -0.83
C THR A 86 -5.97 -13.88 0.54
N THR A 87 -5.63 -12.76 1.18
CA THR A 87 -6.31 -12.27 2.38
C THR A 87 -7.66 -11.61 2.07
N ALA A 88 -7.93 -11.30 0.80
CA ALA A 88 -9.13 -10.62 0.37
C ALA A 88 -10.38 -11.52 0.26
N ASP A 89 -10.32 -12.76 0.72
CA ASP A 89 -11.43 -13.73 0.65
C ASP A 89 -12.62 -13.40 1.57
N GLY A 90 -13.09 -12.17 1.47
CA GLY A 90 -14.47 -11.79 1.82
C GLY A 90 -14.92 -11.92 3.29
N SER A 91 -14.09 -12.35 4.20
CA SER A 91 -14.50 -12.64 5.58
C SER A 91 -13.98 -11.66 6.63
N GLY A 92 -13.26 -10.63 6.26
CA GLY A 92 -12.61 -9.80 7.25
C GLY A 92 -12.55 -8.33 6.92
N SER A 93 -12.53 -7.54 7.95
CA SER A 93 -12.18 -6.13 7.92
C SER A 93 -10.87 -5.93 7.17
N ALA A 94 -10.82 -4.96 6.29
CA ALA A 94 -9.61 -4.59 5.59
C ALA A 94 -8.46 -4.39 6.59
N LEU A 95 -7.35 -5.06 6.38
CA LEU A 95 -6.20 -4.99 7.26
C LEU A 95 -5.62 -3.56 7.20
N THR A 96 -5.43 -2.95 8.36
CA THR A 96 -4.78 -1.65 8.50
C THR A 96 -3.51 -1.81 9.33
N LEU A 97 -2.40 -1.25 8.85
CA LEU A 97 -1.11 -1.32 9.52
C LEU A 97 -0.63 0.10 9.83
N ALA A 98 -0.55 0.44 11.11
CA ALA A 98 0.01 1.72 11.53
C ALA A 98 1.55 1.68 11.58
N PRO A 99 2.21 2.84 11.44
CA PRO A 99 3.66 2.92 11.58
C PRO A 99 4.14 2.50 12.97
N GLY A 100 5.17 1.66 13.00
CA GLY A 100 5.81 1.26 14.26
C GLY A 100 5.01 0.29 15.13
N GLU A 101 3.86 -0.18 14.68
CA GLU A 101 3.12 -1.25 15.36
C GLU A 101 3.82 -2.61 15.22
N ASP A 102 3.53 -3.50 16.15
CA ASP A 102 4.00 -4.89 16.10
C ASP A 102 3.57 -5.59 14.82
N PRO A 103 4.39 -6.51 14.29
CA PRO A 103 4.05 -7.26 13.11
C PRO A 103 2.76 -8.06 13.27
N VAL A 104 1.88 -7.97 12.28
CA VAL A 104 0.62 -8.73 12.23
C VAL A 104 0.86 -10.06 11.53
N GLY A 105 0.44 -11.16 12.16
CA GLY A 105 0.45 -12.48 11.55
C GLY A 105 -0.64 -12.61 10.48
N VAL A 106 -0.26 -13.05 9.30
CA VAL A 106 -1.15 -13.32 8.17
C VAL A 106 -1.02 -14.78 7.78
N VAL A 107 -2.14 -15.47 7.66
CA VAL A 107 -2.18 -16.88 7.25
C VAL A 107 -2.84 -16.98 5.87
N LEU A 108 -2.12 -17.57 4.93
CA LEU A 108 -2.64 -17.89 3.60
C LEU A 108 -2.67 -19.42 3.44
N THR A 109 -3.75 -19.93 2.89
CA THR A 109 -3.89 -21.36 2.60
C THR A 109 -4.08 -21.57 1.11
N VAL A 110 -3.18 -22.31 0.49
CA VAL A 110 -3.28 -22.73 -0.92
C VAL A 110 -3.93 -24.10 -0.95
N PRO A 111 -5.11 -24.26 -1.57
CA PRO A 111 -5.77 -25.55 -1.69
C PRO A 111 -4.89 -26.57 -2.43
N ASP A 112 -4.93 -27.85 -2.04
CA ASP A 112 -4.14 -28.91 -2.68
C ASP A 112 -4.42 -29.01 -4.20
N ALA A 113 -5.64 -28.73 -4.63
CA ALA A 113 -6.01 -28.71 -6.05
C ALA A 113 -5.35 -27.57 -6.85
N ALA A 114 -4.85 -26.52 -6.18
CA ALA A 114 -4.15 -25.39 -6.79
C ALA A 114 -2.63 -25.50 -6.68
N LEU A 115 -2.11 -26.53 -6.00
CA LEU A 115 -0.69 -26.78 -5.86
C LEU A 115 -0.14 -27.46 -7.10
N PRO A 116 0.83 -26.88 -7.82
CA PRO A 116 1.58 -27.62 -8.81
C PRO A 116 2.47 -28.68 -8.15
N PRO A 117 2.98 -29.65 -8.93
CA PRO A 117 3.92 -30.64 -8.39
C PRO A 117 5.19 -29.96 -7.89
N PRO A 118 5.76 -30.40 -6.75
CA PRO A 118 6.97 -29.83 -6.20
C PRO A 118 8.21 -30.03 -7.10
N PRO A 119 9.22 -29.13 -7.09
CA PRO A 119 9.32 -27.96 -6.22
C PRO A 119 8.46 -26.79 -6.71
N VAL A 120 7.83 -26.08 -5.78
CA VAL A 120 6.92 -24.98 -6.10
C VAL A 120 7.45 -23.68 -5.50
N SER A 121 7.49 -22.63 -6.30
CA SER A 121 7.78 -21.28 -5.86
C SER A 121 6.55 -20.39 -6.02
N PHE A 122 6.28 -19.58 -5.02
CA PHE A 122 5.23 -18.56 -5.05
C PHE A 122 5.85 -17.19 -4.84
N SER A 123 5.34 -16.22 -5.56
CA SER A 123 5.62 -14.82 -5.31
C SER A 123 4.60 -14.26 -4.33
N VAL A 124 5.06 -13.61 -3.28
CA VAL A 124 4.20 -12.89 -2.34
C VAL A 124 4.00 -11.47 -2.88
N TRP A 125 2.76 -11.09 -3.05
CA TRP A 125 2.38 -9.75 -3.46
C TRP A 125 1.58 -9.06 -2.37
N MET A 126 1.63 -7.73 -2.35
CA MET A 126 0.85 -6.92 -1.46
C MET A 126 0.37 -5.65 -2.14
N SER A 127 -0.79 -5.16 -1.73
CA SER A 127 -1.29 -3.83 -2.08
C SER A 127 -1.82 -3.11 -0.85
N TRP A 128 -1.79 -1.79 -0.89
CA TRP A 128 -2.31 -0.93 0.18
C TRP A 128 -2.63 0.45 -0.35
N SER A 129 -3.36 1.22 0.43
CA SER A 129 -3.62 2.64 0.21
C SER A 129 -3.04 3.47 1.35
N ASP A 130 -2.45 4.62 1.03
CA ASP A 130 -2.01 5.63 1.98
C ASP A 130 -2.39 7.03 1.46
N ARG A 131 -1.91 8.09 2.09
CA ARG A 131 -2.19 9.47 1.65
C ARG A 131 -1.64 9.79 0.26
N ALA A 132 -0.61 9.08 -0.18
CA ALA A 132 -0.02 9.26 -1.51
C ALA A 132 -0.78 8.53 -2.62
N GLY A 133 -1.66 7.58 -2.28
CA GLY A 133 -2.50 6.83 -3.20
C GLY A 133 -2.48 5.32 -2.98
N HIS A 134 -2.78 4.59 -4.05
CA HIS A 134 -2.77 3.12 -4.04
C HIS A 134 -1.43 2.59 -4.53
N HIS A 135 -0.91 1.57 -3.86
CA HIS A 135 0.39 0.96 -4.12
C HIS A 135 0.24 -0.55 -4.27
N ALA A 136 1.07 -1.14 -5.11
CA ALA A 136 1.23 -2.59 -5.20
C ALA A 136 2.72 -2.94 -5.34
N ARG A 137 3.16 -4.00 -4.67
CA ARG A 137 4.55 -4.43 -4.67
C ARG A 137 4.67 -5.94 -4.48
N SER A 138 5.67 -6.54 -5.12
CA SER A 138 6.09 -7.90 -4.79
C SER A 138 7.01 -7.90 -3.58
N ALA A 139 6.81 -8.83 -2.67
CA ALA A 139 7.76 -9.21 -1.64
C ALA A 139 8.64 -10.37 -2.12
N ALA A 140 9.55 -10.83 -1.27
CA ALA A 140 10.39 -11.99 -1.56
C ALA A 140 9.55 -13.25 -1.87
N GLY A 141 10.04 -14.09 -2.78
CA GLY A 141 9.41 -15.36 -3.11
C GLY A 141 9.45 -16.35 -1.93
N VAL A 142 8.44 -17.19 -1.84
CA VAL A 142 8.36 -18.32 -0.90
C VAL A 142 8.49 -19.60 -1.70
N SER A 143 9.55 -20.36 -1.48
CA SER A 143 9.73 -21.69 -2.09
C SER A 143 9.32 -22.78 -1.12
N VAL A 144 8.68 -23.81 -1.65
CA VAL A 144 8.32 -25.02 -0.93
C VAL A 144 9.11 -26.18 -1.51
N SER A 145 10.08 -26.65 -0.75
CA SER A 145 10.71 -27.96 -0.97
C SER A 145 9.91 -29.01 -0.19
N THR A 146 9.76 -30.17 -0.77
CA THR A 146 9.18 -31.38 -0.14
C THR A 146 10.05 -31.88 0.99
#